data_b4299fb3f93e8fc6713450d43e624e63
#
_entry.id   b4299fb3f93e8fc6713450d43e624e63
#
_cell.length_a   1.000
_cell.length_b   1.000
_cell.length_c   1.000
_cell.angle_alpha   90.00
_cell.angle_beta   90.00
_cell.angle_gamma   90.00
#
_symmetry.space_group_name_H-M   'P 1'
#
loop_
_entity.id
_entity.type
_entity.pdbx_description
1 polymer ?
#
loop_
_entity_poly.entity_id
_entity_poly.type
_entity_poly.pdbx_seq_one_letter_code
_entity_poly.pdbx_strand_id
1 'polypeptide(L)'
;IFTALSVGDGFIIEPALYQGASSATRAISQTLNLSAGAFGPTREIFIQGGYIVTSAWSSGLAPSAAVTLQQSLDGVNWEILKEWSFTTESGTIVFEDSAPLEGAYYRLAGYVTAGGSGDPFIKLEPVDSLVKLPVTILELTSSTVLKVRSALPFKSVMPKEVLGVAATLFYTHAFSDYNGYPGAVGQHNLRLWFGGTAKEPNRVRGSVVDDFFNFATGEGDSDGFDIVLNSNESNLVKWIASFRQGLVVGTGGEEWTIQGGGDGSEVLKPSNVQAIRRHRAGSSNIQPIQTRDSLLWVSPTGRKVFEFAYVFTNDAYEAPDMTMRTESITESGIMATAYQSEPDPILWAVTAD
;
A
#
# COMPACT_ATOMS: atom_id res chain seq x y z
N ILE A 1 -8.97 9.80 22.99
CA ILE A 1 -8.79 9.12 21.70
C ILE A 1 -7.30 9.02 21.37
N PHE A 2 -6.52 10.07 21.62
CA PHE A 2 -5.09 10.14 21.25
C PHE A 2 -4.11 9.78 22.39
N THR A 3 -4.55 9.15 23.45
CA THR A 3 -3.71 8.86 24.63
C THR A 3 -2.57 7.86 24.39
N ALA A 4 -2.62 7.13 23.29
CA ALA A 4 -1.63 6.10 22.95
C ALA A 4 -0.71 6.50 21.77
N LEU A 5 -0.84 7.72 21.26
CA LEU A 5 0.00 8.25 20.20
C LEU A 5 1.15 9.07 20.77
N SER A 6 2.29 9.05 20.12
CA SER A 6 3.51 9.77 20.53
C SER A 6 3.87 10.85 19.51
N VAL A 7 4.66 11.83 19.96
CA VAL A 7 5.26 12.83 19.07
C VAL A 7 6.19 12.12 18.09
N GLY A 8 6.02 12.40 16.81
CA GLY A 8 6.76 11.74 15.73
C GLY A 8 5.96 10.64 15.02
N ASP A 9 4.90 10.11 15.66
CA ASP A 9 4.02 9.15 14.99
C ASP A 9 3.36 9.80 13.76
N GLY A 10 3.30 9.03 12.69
CA GLY A 10 2.59 9.41 11.48
C GLY A 10 1.20 8.79 11.48
N PHE A 11 0.22 9.47 10.93
CA PHE A 11 -1.09 8.93 10.63
C PHE A 11 -1.75 9.67 9.45
N ILE A 12 -2.80 9.05 8.93
CA ILE A 12 -3.56 9.59 7.81
C ILE A 12 -4.86 10.15 8.35
N ILE A 13 -5.17 11.38 7.99
CA ILE A 13 -6.45 12.03 8.31
C ILE A 13 -7.36 11.95 7.09
N GLU A 14 -8.59 11.47 7.30
CA GLU A 14 -9.67 11.60 6.35
C GLU A 14 -10.67 12.64 6.89
N PRO A 15 -10.89 13.75 6.18
CA PRO A 15 -11.87 14.75 6.59
C PRO A 15 -13.29 14.20 6.57
N ALA A 16 -14.07 14.55 7.59
CA ALA A 16 -15.45 14.06 7.77
C ALA A 16 -16.40 14.32 6.59
N LEU A 17 -16.15 15.39 5.83
CA LEU A 17 -16.96 15.77 4.67
C LEU A 17 -16.87 14.78 3.50
N TYR A 18 -15.86 13.91 3.51
CA TYR A 18 -15.69 12.87 2.49
C TYR A 18 -16.33 11.54 2.89
N GLN A 19 -16.77 11.39 4.14
CA GLN A 19 -17.42 10.18 4.64
C GLN A 19 -18.92 10.29 4.56
N GLY A 20 -19.54 9.60 3.61
CA GLY A 20 -21.01 9.46 3.56
C GLY A 20 -21.77 10.72 3.17
N ALA A 21 -21.11 11.76 2.69
CA ALA A 21 -21.79 12.89 2.11
C ALA A 21 -22.62 12.42 0.89
N SER A 22 -23.88 12.78 0.88
CA SER A 22 -24.75 12.56 -0.29
C SER A 22 -24.07 13.07 -1.56
N SER A 23 -24.42 12.52 -2.72
CA SER A 23 -23.81 12.84 -4.01
C SER A 23 -23.70 14.37 -4.32
N ALA A 24 -24.49 15.21 -3.67
CA ALA A 24 -24.45 16.66 -3.79
C ALA A 24 -23.25 17.32 -3.10
N THR A 25 -22.61 16.68 -2.10
CA THR A 25 -21.49 17.24 -1.36
C THR A 25 -20.13 16.63 -1.79
N ARG A 26 -20.14 15.62 -2.64
CA ARG A 26 -18.95 15.04 -3.29
C ARG A 26 -18.28 15.95 -4.31
N ALA A 27 -18.92 17.03 -4.67
CA ALA A 27 -18.50 17.84 -5.80
C ALA A 27 -17.48 18.92 -5.40
N ILE A 28 -16.24 18.53 -5.19
CA ILE A 28 -15.15 19.42 -5.54
C ILE A 28 -14.88 19.19 -7.04
N SER A 29 -15.92 19.35 -7.82
CA SER A 29 -15.77 19.40 -9.27
C SER A 29 -15.37 20.81 -9.67
N GLN A 30 -14.47 20.90 -10.65
CA GLN A 30 -14.17 22.18 -11.29
C GLN A 30 -14.90 22.23 -12.63
N THR A 31 -15.67 23.27 -12.83
CA THR A 31 -16.39 23.48 -14.07
C THR A 31 -15.85 24.74 -14.75
N LEU A 32 -15.43 24.61 -15.99
CA LEU A 32 -15.13 25.73 -16.86
C LEU A 32 -16.33 25.91 -17.80
N ASN A 33 -17.00 27.06 -17.66
CA ASN A 33 -18.09 27.42 -18.55
C ASN A 33 -17.51 27.86 -19.92
N LEU A 34 -18.06 27.31 -21.00
CA LEU A 34 -17.58 27.58 -22.36
C LEU A 34 -18.41 28.70 -23.04
N SER A 35 -18.88 29.70 -22.29
CA SER A 35 -19.49 30.92 -22.85
C SER A 35 -18.45 31.83 -23.49
N ALA A 36 -18.84 32.62 -24.47
CA ALA A 36 -17.93 33.53 -25.18
C ALA A 36 -17.20 34.48 -24.23
N GLY A 37 -15.89 34.59 -24.39
CA GLY A 37 -15.02 35.43 -23.53
C GLY A 37 -14.63 34.80 -22.20
N ALA A 38 -14.99 33.53 -21.94
CA ALA A 38 -14.53 32.83 -20.75
C ALA A 38 -13.02 32.50 -20.82
N PHE A 39 -12.34 32.71 -19.73
CA PHE A 39 -10.93 32.39 -19.54
C PHE A 39 -10.72 31.54 -18.30
N GLY A 40 -9.84 30.56 -18.42
CA GLY A 40 -9.29 29.83 -17.29
C GLY A 40 -7.92 30.38 -16.86
N PRO A 41 -7.31 29.90 -15.77
CA PRO A 41 -7.62 28.59 -15.18
C PRO A 41 -8.79 28.60 -14.18
N THR A 42 -9.41 27.44 -14.01
CA THR A 42 -10.29 27.18 -12.88
C THR A 42 -9.47 27.19 -11.58
N ARG A 43 -10.15 27.14 -10.45
CA ARG A 43 -9.48 26.86 -9.19
C ARG A 43 -8.81 25.48 -9.27
N GLU A 44 -7.64 25.35 -8.65
CA GLU A 44 -6.93 24.09 -8.51
C GLU A 44 -7.64 23.18 -7.52
N ILE A 45 -7.64 21.88 -7.81
CA ILE A 45 -8.09 20.83 -6.90
C ILE A 45 -7.01 19.79 -6.74
N PHE A 46 -6.87 19.26 -5.54
CA PHE A 46 -5.98 18.14 -5.27
C PHE A 46 -6.74 16.82 -5.44
N ILE A 47 -6.22 15.91 -6.23
CA ILE A 47 -6.83 14.60 -6.50
C ILE A 47 -5.84 13.50 -6.15
N GLN A 48 -6.29 12.53 -5.37
CA GLN A 48 -5.70 11.21 -5.19
C GLN A 48 -6.69 10.18 -5.72
N GLY A 49 -6.24 9.24 -6.55
CA GLY A 49 -7.12 8.26 -7.18
C GLY A 49 -7.67 8.70 -8.53
N GLY A 50 -8.77 8.06 -8.96
CA GLY A 50 -9.35 8.31 -10.27
C GLY A 50 -10.00 9.68 -10.43
N TYR A 51 -10.01 10.18 -11.64
CA TYR A 51 -10.77 11.36 -12.02
C TYR A 51 -11.36 11.21 -13.42
N ILE A 52 -12.45 11.94 -13.69
CA ILE A 52 -13.12 11.98 -14.96
C ILE A 52 -13.28 13.42 -15.43
N VAL A 53 -13.00 13.66 -16.71
CA VAL A 53 -13.30 14.92 -17.38
C VAL A 53 -14.44 14.70 -18.35
N THR A 54 -15.53 15.43 -18.14
CA THR A 54 -16.70 15.37 -19.00
C THR A 54 -16.97 16.73 -19.62
N SER A 55 -17.45 16.74 -20.85
CA SER A 55 -17.99 17.96 -21.48
C SER A 55 -19.38 17.70 -22.00
N ALA A 56 -20.21 18.70 -21.94
CA ALA A 56 -21.53 18.65 -22.56
C ALA A 56 -21.92 20.02 -23.16
N TRP A 57 -22.56 19.97 -24.30
CA TRP A 57 -23.34 21.08 -24.87
C TRP A 57 -24.56 20.53 -25.58
N SER A 58 -25.67 21.24 -25.46
CA SER A 58 -26.89 20.86 -26.14
C SER A 58 -26.79 21.12 -27.65
N SER A 59 -27.62 20.43 -28.42
CA SER A 59 -27.69 20.55 -29.89
C SER A 59 -27.83 22.01 -30.35
N GLY A 60 -26.82 22.53 -30.99
CA GLY A 60 -26.73 23.92 -31.43
C GLY A 60 -25.36 24.26 -31.92
N LEU A 61 -24.98 25.53 -31.87
CA LEU A 61 -23.62 25.96 -32.21
C LEU A 61 -22.62 25.45 -31.15
N ALA A 62 -21.66 24.66 -31.59
CA ALA A 62 -20.56 24.26 -30.73
C ALA A 62 -19.70 25.49 -30.32
N PRO A 63 -19.16 25.50 -29.10
CA PRO A 63 -18.23 26.55 -28.71
C PRO A 63 -16.95 26.44 -29.53
N SER A 64 -16.35 27.58 -29.89
CA SER A 64 -14.98 27.61 -30.39
C SER A 64 -14.05 27.86 -29.20
N ALA A 65 -13.43 26.82 -28.71
CA ALA A 65 -12.65 26.85 -27.49
C ALA A 65 -11.43 25.93 -27.57
N ALA A 66 -10.37 26.28 -26.88
CA ALA A 66 -9.26 25.41 -26.57
C ALA A 66 -9.16 25.27 -25.05
N VAL A 67 -9.23 24.05 -24.55
CA VAL A 67 -9.18 23.75 -23.12
C VAL A 67 -8.10 22.71 -22.84
N THR A 68 -7.33 22.94 -21.82
CA THR A 68 -6.28 22.02 -21.34
C THR A 68 -6.61 21.53 -19.95
N LEU A 69 -6.36 20.25 -19.70
CA LEU A 69 -6.20 19.71 -18.36
C LEU A 69 -4.73 19.86 -17.96
N GLN A 70 -4.49 20.52 -16.87
CA GLN A 70 -3.16 20.75 -16.34
C GLN A 70 -3.00 20.05 -15.00
N GLN A 71 -1.81 19.49 -14.79
CA GLN A 71 -1.39 18.83 -13.56
C GLN A 71 -0.19 19.56 -12.97
N SER A 72 -0.08 19.52 -11.64
CA SER A 72 1.07 19.99 -10.90
C SER A 72 1.29 19.14 -9.65
N LEU A 73 2.53 18.76 -9.37
CA LEU A 73 2.90 18.07 -8.15
C LEU A 73 3.13 19.02 -6.97
N ASP A 74 3.48 20.27 -7.25
CA ASP A 74 3.85 21.29 -6.26
C ASP A 74 2.83 22.45 -6.14
N GLY A 75 1.82 22.49 -6.99
CA GLY A 75 0.83 23.58 -7.09
C GLY A 75 1.37 24.84 -7.75
N VAL A 76 2.63 24.85 -8.21
CA VAL A 76 3.30 26.03 -8.80
C VAL A 76 3.65 25.80 -10.26
N ASN A 77 4.29 24.68 -10.56
CA ASN A 77 4.70 24.29 -11.90
C ASN A 77 3.63 23.41 -12.54
N TRP A 78 3.09 23.85 -13.68
CA TRP A 78 1.94 23.20 -14.31
C TRP A 78 2.33 22.59 -15.66
N GLU A 79 2.02 21.33 -15.84
CA GLU A 79 2.20 20.57 -17.07
C GLU A 79 0.85 20.31 -17.73
N ILE A 80 0.80 20.35 -19.06
CA ILE A 80 -0.39 20.03 -19.83
C ILE A 80 -0.44 18.50 -20.00
N LEU A 81 -1.44 17.86 -19.41
CA LEU A 81 -1.71 16.44 -19.58
C LEU A 81 -2.51 16.16 -20.86
N LYS A 82 -3.51 17.00 -21.12
CA LYS A 82 -4.44 16.82 -22.23
C LYS A 82 -4.92 18.15 -22.77
N GLU A 83 -5.12 18.22 -24.06
CA GLU A 83 -5.70 19.37 -24.74
C GLU A 83 -6.89 18.94 -25.59
N TRP A 84 -7.93 19.74 -25.57
CA TRP A 84 -9.12 19.60 -26.42
C TRP A 84 -9.39 20.89 -27.16
N SER A 85 -9.62 20.76 -28.47
CA SER A 85 -10.05 21.86 -29.32
C SER A 85 -11.46 21.59 -29.80
N PHE A 86 -12.36 22.49 -29.50
CA PHE A 86 -13.76 22.41 -29.89
C PHE A 86 -13.98 23.28 -31.14
N THR A 87 -14.36 22.65 -32.24
CA THR A 87 -14.72 23.31 -33.50
C THR A 87 -15.96 22.63 -34.11
N THR A 88 -17.04 23.33 -34.17
CA THR A 88 -18.26 23.06 -35.00
C THR A 88 -18.99 21.72 -34.91
N GLU A 89 -18.53 20.70 -34.24
CA GLU A 89 -19.27 19.43 -34.10
C GLU A 89 -19.72 19.18 -32.65
N SER A 90 -20.95 18.70 -32.50
CA SER A 90 -21.47 18.25 -31.22
C SER A 90 -20.72 17.00 -30.74
N GLY A 91 -20.13 17.04 -29.57
CA GLY A 91 -19.43 15.88 -29.02
C GLY A 91 -19.45 15.93 -27.51
N THR A 92 -19.73 14.81 -26.90
CA THR A 92 -19.46 14.61 -25.47
C THR A 92 -18.05 14.06 -25.35
N ILE A 93 -17.19 14.72 -24.58
CA ILE A 93 -15.89 14.18 -24.19
C ILE A 93 -16.09 13.46 -22.87
N VAL A 94 -15.56 12.26 -22.80
CA VAL A 94 -15.35 11.52 -21.56
C VAL A 94 -13.90 11.10 -21.56
N PHE A 95 -13.15 11.58 -20.58
CA PHE A 95 -11.75 11.23 -20.40
C PHE A 95 -11.57 10.81 -18.94
N GLU A 96 -11.14 9.58 -18.74
CA GLU A 96 -10.88 8.97 -17.43
C GLU A 96 -9.40 8.69 -17.29
N ASP A 97 -8.85 9.02 -16.14
CA ASP A 97 -7.46 8.75 -15.80
C ASP A 97 -7.31 8.70 -14.27
N SER A 98 -6.12 8.42 -13.78
CA SER A 98 -5.80 8.36 -12.36
C SER A 98 -4.64 9.27 -12.01
N ALA A 99 -4.73 9.92 -10.85
CA ALA A 99 -3.65 10.69 -10.29
C ALA A 99 -2.52 9.78 -9.80
N PRO A 100 -1.28 10.28 -9.71
CA PRO A 100 -0.19 9.58 -9.03
C PRO A 100 -0.61 9.16 -7.60
N LEU A 101 -0.02 8.10 -7.07
CA LEU A 101 -0.32 7.58 -5.72
C LEU A 101 -0.22 8.64 -4.61
N GLU A 102 0.72 9.58 -4.75
CA GLU A 102 0.88 10.71 -3.83
C GLU A 102 -0.16 11.81 -4.03
N GLY A 103 -0.95 11.72 -5.09
CA GLY A 103 -1.87 12.76 -5.52
C GLY A 103 -1.18 13.88 -6.29
N ALA A 104 -1.98 14.70 -6.94
CA ALA A 104 -1.52 15.89 -7.67
C ALA A 104 -2.60 16.96 -7.70
N TYR A 105 -2.20 18.18 -8.02
CA TYR A 105 -3.10 19.29 -8.26
C TYR A 105 -3.54 19.29 -9.71
N TYR A 106 -4.82 19.53 -9.95
CA TYR A 106 -5.41 19.59 -11.28
C TYR A 106 -6.21 20.86 -11.45
N ARG A 107 -6.21 21.39 -12.66
CA ARG A 107 -7.07 22.50 -13.07
C ARG A 107 -7.40 22.41 -14.55
N LEU A 108 -8.53 23.01 -14.92
CA LEU A 108 -8.86 23.26 -16.32
C LEU A 108 -8.42 24.68 -16.68
N ALA A 109 -7.72 24.83 -17.77
CA ALA A 109 -7.32 26.14 -18.27
C ALA A 109 -7.62 26.21 -19.76
N GLY A 110 -8.01 27.41 -20.23
CA GLY A 110 -8.35 27.57 -21.64
C GLY A 110 -8.98 28.92 -21.94
N TYR A 111 -9.35 29.08 -23.20
CA TYR A 111 -10.06 30.26 -23.65
C TYR A 111 -11.17 29.88 -24.65
N VAL A 112 -12.23 30.66 -24.65
CA VAL A 112 -13.39 30.50 -25.51
C VAL A 112 -13.49 31.71 -26.41
N THR A 113 -13.34 31.53 -27.71
CA THR A 113 -13.40 32.59 -28.70
C THR A 113 -14.84 32.86 -29.17
N ALA A 114 -15.66 31.80 -29.23
CA ALA A 114 -17.09 31.92 -29.52
C ALA A 114 -17.85 30.91 -28.65
N GLY A 115 -18.85 31.38 -27.94
CA GLY A 115 -19.70 30.52 -27.10
C GLY A 115 -20.63 29.65 -27.91
N GLY A 116 -20.95 28.48 -27.40
CA GLY A 116 -21.98 27.59 -27.90
C GLY A 116 -23.36 28.01 -27.38
N SER A 117 -24.40 27.40 -27.92
CA SER A 117 -25.75 27.53 -27.38
C SER A 117 -26.01 26.45 -26.33
N GLY A 118 -26.79 26.78 -25.28
CA GLY A 118 -27.23 25.82 -24.28
C GLY A 118 -26.23 25.49 -23.19
N ASP A 119 -25.57 26.50 -22.62
CA ASP A 119 -24.68 26.40 -21.48
C ASP A 119 -23.58 25.31 -21.59
N PRO A 120 -22.70 25.39 -22.60
CA PRO A 120 -21.64 24.41 -22.79
C PRO A 120 -20.63 24.48 -21.65
N PHE A 121 -20.21 23.32 -21.18
CA PHE A 121 -19.21 23.24 -20.11
C PHE A 121 -18.23 22.07 -20.30
N ILE A 122 -17.08 22.17 -19.66
CA ILE A 122 -16.17 21.07 -19.38
C ILE A 122 -15.99 20.97 -17.87
N LYS A 123 -16.08 19.77 -17.34
CA LYS A 123 -16.08 19.50 -15.90
C LYS A 123 -15.04 18.45 -15.56
N LEU A 124 -14.26 18.73 -14.54
CA LEU A 124 -13.32 17.78 -13.93
C LEU A 124 -13.92 17.32 -12.60
N GLU A 125 -14.13 16.02 -12.48
CA GLU A 125 -14.67 15.38 -11.28
C GLU A 125 -13.73 14.30 -10.77
N PRO A 126 -13.34 14.34 -9.49
CA PRO A 126 -12.69 13.20 -8.86
C PRO A 126 -13.68 12.04 -8.73
N VAL A 127 -13.22 10.84 -9.08
CA VAL A 127 -13.93 9.57 -8.85
C VAL A 127 -13.20 8.89 -7.70
N ASP A 128 -13.88 8.52 -6.63
CA ASP A 128 -13.29 7.85 -5.46
C ASP A 128 -12.23 8.64 -4.66
N SER A 129 -12.21 9.95 -4.78
CA SER A 129 -11.24 10.77 -4.06
C SER A 129 -11.56 10.89 -2.57
N LEU A 130 -11.08 9.93 -1.81
CA LEU A 130 -10.82 10.14 -0.39
C LEU A 130 -9.49 10.91 -0.29
N VAL A 131 -9.54 12.18 0.09
CA VAL A 131 -8.32 12.93 0.38
C VAL A 131 -7.70 12.36 1.64
N LYS A 132 -6.68 11.53 1.47
CA LYS A 132 -5.88 10.99 2.57
C LYS A 132 -4.72 11.93 2.80
N LEU A 133 -4.73 12.62 3.94
CA LEU A 133 -3.68 13.54 4.31
C LEU A 133 -2.67 12.88 5.25
N PRO A 134 -1.47 12.51 4.79
CA PRO A 134 -0.41 12.02 5.67
C PRO A 134 0.09 13.16 6.55
N VAL A 135 0.09 12.93 7.85
CA VAL A 135 0.54 13.90 8.85
C VAL A 135 1.45 13.25 9.87
N THR A 136 2.36 14.04 10.43
CA THR A 136 3.20 13.66 11.55
C THR A 136 2.79 14.45 12.79
N ILE A 137 2.66 13.80 13.92
CA ILE A 137 2.35 14.43 15.20
C ILE A 137 3.54 15.26 15.66
N LEU A 138 3.32 16.54 15.88
CA LEU A 138 4.30 17.45 16.49
C LEU A 138 4.09 17.59 17.99
N GLU A 139 2.85 17.57 18.44
CA GLU A 139 2.48 17.83 19.84
C GLU A 139 1.12 17.23 20.14
N LEU A 140 0.98 16.62 21.31
CA LEU A 140 -0.27 16.17 21.90
C LEU A 140 -0.78 17.28 22.82
N THR A 141 -1.68 18.11 22.33
CA THR A 141 -2.22 19.22 23.13
C THR A 141 -3.25 18.73 24.14
N SER A 142 -4.05 17.71 23.78
CA SER A 142 -5.00 17.06 24.68
C SER A 142 -5.37 15.66 24.14
N SER A 143 -6.20 14.91 24.87
CA SER A 143 -6.72 13.61 24.38
C SER A 143 -7.55 13.68 23.11
N THR A 144 -7.91 14.88 22.65
CA THR A 144 -8.75 15.12 21.46
C THR A 144 -8.17 16.13 20.48
N VAL A 145 -7.04 16.78 20.82
CA VAL A 145 -6.42 17.81 20.01
C VAL A 145 -4.96 17.49 19.77
N LEU A 146 -4.58 17.42 18.50
CA LEU A 146 -3.22 17.20 18.04
C LEU A 146 -2.72 18.42 17.27
N LYS A 147 -1.45 18.74 17.41
CA LYS A 147 -0.71 19.58 16.48
C LYS A 147 0.08 18.71 15.54
N VAL A 148 -0.18 18.84 14.26
CA VAL A 148 0.39 17.99 13.22
C VAL A 148 1.13 18.79 12.16
N ARG A 149 2.10 18.16 11.50
CA ARG A 149 2.73 18.64 10.28
C ARG A 149 2.26 17.77 9.13
N SER A 150 1.71 18.41 8.09
CA SER A 150 1.46 17.74 6.82
C SER A 150 2.69 17.84 5.92
N ALA A 151 2.98 16.78 5.16
CA ALA A 151 3.97 16.82 4.09
C ALA A 151 3.51 17.72 2.92
N LEU A 152 2.20 17.92 2.77
CA LEU A 152 1.58 18.76 1.76
C LEU A 152 1.06 20.05 2.37
N PRO A 153 1.07 21.19 1.65
CA PRO A 153 0.52 22.44 2.14
C PRO A 153 -0.97 22.34 2.46
N PHE A 154 -1.35 22.49 3.72
CA PHE A 154 -2.73 22.36 4.19
C PHE A 154 -3.76 23.19 3.39
N LYS A 155 -3.36 24.39 2.97
CA LYS A 155 -4.25 25.32 2.26
C LYS A 155 -4.63 24.89 0.86
N SER A 156 -3.83 24.02 0.25
CA SER A 156 -4.04 23.57 -1.12
C SER A 156 -4.65 22.16 -1.19
N VAL A 157 -4.51 21.38 -0.14
CA VAL A 157 -5.04 20.00 -0.08
C VAL A 157 -6.46 19.97 0.50
N MET A 158 -6.77 20.88 1.44
CA MET A 158 -8.11 20.94 2.02
C MET A 158 -8.89 22.12 1.46
N PRO A 159 -10.09 21.87 0.91
CA PRO A 159 -11.05 22.94 0.60
C PRO A 159 -11.31 23.79 1.83
N LYS A 160 -11.57 25.08 1.64
CA LYS A 160 -11.87 26.01 2.74
C LYS A 160 -13.03 25.53 3.61
N GLU A 161 -13.96 24.82 3.02
CA GLU A 161 -15.16 24.27 3.66
C GLU A 161 -14.84 23.18 4.68
N VAL A 162 -13.66 22.56 4.58
CA VAL A 162 -13.19 21.51 5.51
C VAL A 162 -12.33 22.08 6.64
N LEU A 163 -11.81 23.29 6.47
CA LEU A 163 -11.03 23.97 7.51
C LEU A 163 -11.93 24.28 8.72
N GLY A 164 -11.62 23.69 9.87
CA GLY A 164 -12.41 23.83 11.09
C GLY A 164 -13.37 22.69 11.39
N VAL A 165 -13.49 21.71 10.51
CA VAL A 165 -14.23 20.48 10.76
C VAL A 165 -13.33 19.45 11.44
N ALA A 166 -13.82 18.82 12.52
CA ALA A 166 -13.08 17.77 13.19
C ALA A 166 -12.92 16.55 12.27
N ALA A 167 -11.73 15.98 12.22
CA ALA A 167 -11.52 14.70 11.55
C ALA A 167 -12.23 13.59 12.33
N THR A 168 -13.03 12.79 11.65
CA THR A 168 -13.78 11.68 12.25
C THR A 168 -13.10 10.34 12.08
N LEU A 169 -12.24 10.22 11.07
CA LEU A 169 -11.46 9.03 10.80
C LEU A 169 -9.98 9.38 10.72
N PHE A 170 -9.18 8.53 11.32
CA PHE A 170 -7.73 8.57 11.18
C PHE A 170 -7.20 7.14 11.19
N TYR A 171 -6.15 6.92 10.41
CA TYR A 171 -5.44 5.65 10.35
C TYR A 171 -4.01 5.86 10.82
N THR A 172 -3.56 5.02 11.72
CA THR A 172 -2.14 5.01 12.12
C THR A 172 -1.30 4.36 11.02
N HIS A 173 -0.06 4.79 10.89
CA HIS A 173 0.89 4.07 10.03
C HIS A 173 0.99 2.62 10.46
N ALA A 174 1.27 1.73 9.50
CA ALA A 174 1.44 0.31 9.73
C ALA A 174 2.51 0.03 10.81
N PHE A 175 3.56 0.84 10.82
CA PHE A 175 4.67 0.77 11.76
C PHE A 175 4.84 2.13 12.44
N SER A 176 4.78 2.14 13.76
CA SER A 176 4.88 3.34 14.59
C SER A 176 5.19 2.94 16.04
N ASP A 177 5.50 3.88 16.90
CA ASP A 177 5.66 3.61 18.33
C ASP A 177 4.39 3.01 18.95
N TYR A 178 3.25 3.33 18.38
CA TYR A 178 1.96 2.77 18.80
C TYR A 178 1.77 1.32 18.35
N ASN A 179 1.99 1.00 17.07
CA ASN A 179 1.80 -0.35 16.51
C ASN A 179 3.01 -1.27 16.72
N GLY A 180 4.14 -0.70 17.07
CA GLY A 180 5.43 -1.37 17.11
C GLY A 180 6.10 -1.44 15.74
N TYR A 181 7.35 -1.80 15.74
CA TYR A 181 8.16 -1.99 14.54
C TYR A 181 8.29 -3.49 14.24
N PRO A 182 8.40 -3.89 12.97
CA PRO A 182 8.49 -5.29 12.59
C PRO A 182 9.82 -5.90 13.03
N GLY A 183 9.78 -7.14 13.53
CA GLY A 183 10.95 -7.93 13.87
C GLY A 183 11.46 -8.79 12.72
N ALA A 184 10.68 -8.97 11.66
CA ALA A 184 11.02 -9.79 10.52
C ALA A 184 10.90 -9.01 9.22
N VAL A 185 11.83 -9.25 8.29
CA VAL A 185 11.85 -8.65 6.95
C VAL A 185 12.19 -9.69 5.89
N GLY A 186 11.59 -9.58 4.72
CA GLY A 186 11.89 -10.39 3.55
C GLY A 186 11.61 -9.62 2.26
N GLN A 187 12.10 -10.13 1.14
CA GLN A 187 11.82 -9.58 -0.18
C GLN A 187 11.29 -10.66 -1.10
N HIS A 188 10.24 -10.36 -1.85
CA HIS A 188 9.65 -11.27 -2.82
C HIS A 188 8.82 -10.51 -3.84
N ASN A 189 8.93 -10.85 -5.12
CA ASN A 189 8.16 -10.24 -6.24
C ASN A 189 8.17 -8.72 -6.24
N LEU A 190 9.36 -8.10 -6.20
CA LEU A 190 9.55 -6.64 -6.18
C LEU A 190 8.79 -5.94 -5.05
N ARG A 191 8.57 -6.63 -3.94
CA ARG A 191 7.92 -6.11 -2.73
C ARG A 191 8.80 -6.34 -1.51
N LEU A 192 8.73 -5.41 -0.59
CA LEU A 192 9.30 -5.55 0.74
C LEU A 192 8.21 -6.06 1.69
N TRP A 193 8.56 -7.09 2.45
CA TRP A 193 7.66 -7.77 3.37
C TRP A 193 8.13 -7.60 4.80
N PHE A 194 7.21 -7.23 5.68
CA PHE A 194 7.45 -7.08 7.11
C PHE A 194 6.45 -7.88 7.94
N GLY A 195 6.89 -8.34 9.10
CA GLY A 195 6.01 -9.05 10.03
C GLY A 195 6.47 -8.99 11.47
N GLY A 196 5.58 -9.37 12.37
CA GLY A 196 5.89 -9.53 13.78
C GLY A 196 6.09 -8.21 14.53
N THR A 197 5.11 -7.32 14.52
CA THR A 197 5.12 -6.17 15.42
C THR A 197 4.67 -6.57 16.82
N ALA A 198 5.00 -5.76 17.83
CA ALA A 198 4.65 -6.06 19.23
C ALA A 198 3.13 -6.17 19.47
N LYS A 199 2.31 -5.39 18.76
CA LYS A 199 0.85 -5.41 18.89
C LYS A 199 0.16 -6.40 17.96
N GLU A 200 0.78 -6.68 16.82
CA GLU A 200 0.25 -7.55 15.80
C GLU A 200 1.28 -8.63 15.44
N PRO A 201 1.54 -9.56 16.37
CA PRO A 201 2.64 -10.51 16.26
C PRO A 201 2.49 -11.49 15.08
N ASN A 202 1.27 -11.81 14.69
CA ASN A 202 0.93 -12.75 13.61
C ASN A 202 0.51 -12.04 12.31
N ARG A 203 0.87 -10.76 12.14
CA ARG A 203 0.52 -9.98 10.93
C ARG A 203 1.73 -9.82 10.03
N VAL A 204 1.49 -9.99 8.73
CA VAL A 204 2.48 -9.82 7.66
C VAL A 204 1.97 -8.79 6.67
N ARG A 205 2.80 -7.79 6.36
CA ARG A 205 2.47 -6.73 5.41
C ARG A 205 3.48 -6.72 4.28
N GLY A 206 2.98 -6.58 3.05
CA GLY A 206 3.78 -6.43 1.85
C GLY A 206 3.59 -5.06 1.22
N SER A 207 4.67 -4.46 0.73
CA SER A 207 4.62 -3.17 0.04
C SER A 207 3.88 -3.26 -1.32
N VAL A 208 3.54 -2.13 -1.88
CA VAL A 208 3.19 -1.98 -3.29
C VAL A 208 4.35 -2.48 -4.16
N VAL A 209 4.06 -2.95 -5.37
CA VAL A 209 5.09 -3.40 -6.32
C VAL A 209 6.02 -2.25 -6.67
N ASP A 210 7.33 -2.49 -6.56
CA ASP A 210 8.41 -1.54 -6.89
C ASP A 210 8.41 -0.24 -6.06
N ASP A 211 7.57 -0.19 -5.01
CA ASP A 211 7.53 0.92 -4.05
C ASP A 211 7.64 0.37 -2.63
N PHE A 212 8.88 0.19 -2.16
CA PHE A 212 9.21 -0.50 -0.90
C PHE A 212 8.78 0.25 0.37
N PHE A 213 8.42 1.50 0.27
CA PHE A 213 7.98 2.32 1.41
C PHE A 213 6.48 2.56 1.45
N ASN A 214 5.75 2.09 0.44
CA ASN A 214 4.31 2.22 0.34
C ASN A 214 3.62 0.90 0.70
N PHE A 215 2.82 0.91 1.75
CA PHE A 215 2.04 -0.24 2.23
C PHE A 215 0.53 0.00 2.09
N ALA A 216 0.13 0.85 1.13
CA ALA A 216 -1.28 1.07 0.84
C ALA A 216 -1.91 -0.21 0.29
N THR A 217 -2.97 -0.66 0.92
CA THR A 217 -3.73 -1.85 0.52
C THR A 217 -4.88 -1.47 -0.39
N GLY A 218 -5.22 -2.34 -1.34
CA GLY A 218 -6.31 -2.15 -2.28
C GLY A 218 -6.67 -3.45 -2.98
N GLU A 219 -7.45 -3.37 -4.04
CA GLU A 219 -7.90 -4.52 -4.85
C GLU A 219 -7.04 -4.72 -6.11
N GLY A 220 -6.19 -3.78 -6.44
CA GLY A 220 -5.31 -3.85 -7.61
C GLY A 220 -4.18 -4.86 -7.43
N ASP A 221 -3.75 -5.47 -8.53
CA ASP A 221 -2.67 -6.47 -8.54
C ASP A 221 -1.32 -5.92 -8.02
N SER A 222 -1.11 -4.61 -8.14
CA SER A 222 0.10 -3.92 -7.67
C SER A 222 0.02 -3.45 -6.21
N ASP A 223 -1.17 -3.42 -5.61
CA ASP A 223 -1.39 -2.89 -4.27
C ASP A 223 -0.67 -3.68 -3.18
N GLY A 224 -0.51 -3.06 -2.01
CA GLY A 224 0.12 -3.68 -0.85
C GLY A 224 -0.74 -4.78 -0.21
N PHE A 225 -0.10 -5.58 0.63
CA PHE A 225 -0.73 -6.69 1.35
C PHE A 225 -0.86 -6.37 2.84
N ASP A 226 -1.95 -6.84 3.42
CA ASP A 226 -2.16 -6.88 4.87
C ASP A 226 -2.79 -8.23 5.26
N ILE A 227 -1.96 -9.15 5.74
CA ILE A 227 -2.30 -10.56 5.93
C ILE A 227 -2.21 -10.90 7.41
N VAL A 228 -3.26 -11.49 7.95
CA VAL A 228 -3.27 -12.05 9.30
C VAL A 228 -3.10 -13.57 9.19
N LEU A 229 -2.10 -14.13 9.86
CA LEU A 229 -1.92 -15.57 9.98
C LEU A 229 -2.96 -16.09 10.99
N ASN A 230 -3.97 -16.79 10.50
CA ASN A 230 -5.08 -17.32 11.31
C ASN A 230 -4.63 -18.52 12.14
N SER A 231 -3.83 -18.27 13.16
CA SER A 231 -3.42 -19.28 14.14
C SER A 231 -4.36 -19.27 15.35
N ASN A 232 -4.48 -20.40 16.02
CA ASN A 232 -5.15 -20.52 17.32
C ASN A 232 -4.27 -19.96 18.47
N GLU A 233 -3.03 -19.60 18.17
CA GLU A 233 -2.04 -19.09 19.11
C GLU A 233 -1.48 -17.76 18.62
N SER A 234 -1.16 -16.86 19.55
CA SER A 234 -0.50 -15.60 19.23
C SER A 234 1.00 -15.82 19.11
N ASN A 235 1.45 -16.21 17.92
CA ASN A 235 2.85 -16.52 17.64
C ASN A 235 3.51 -15.37 16.87
N LEU A 236 4.57 -14.79 17.45
CA LEU A 236 5.35 -13.74 16.82
C LEU A 236 6.05 -14.24 15.56
N VAL A 237 5.88 -13.54 14.44
CA VAL A 237 6.66 -13.77 13.21
C VAL A 237 8.14 -13.52 13.51
N LYS A 238 8.96 -14.51 13.22
CA LYS A 238 10.40 -14.53 13.50
C LYS A 238 11.24 -14.20 12.27
N TRP A 239 10.82 -14.71 11.12
CA TRP A 239 11.47 -14.48 9.84
C TRP A 239 10.50 -14.63 8.68
N ILE A 240 10.85 -14.04 7.55
CA ILE A 240 10.16 -14.13 6.28
C ILE A 240 11.20 -14.47 5.21
N ALA A 241 10.95 -15.50 4.42
CA ALA A 241 11.82 -15.92 3.34
C ALA A 241 11.07 -16.10 2.03
N SER A 242 11.67 -15.70 0.92
CA SER A 242 11.18 -16.01 -0.41
C SER A 242 11.48 -17.49 -0.71
N PHE A 243 10.49 -18.24 -1.15
CA PHE A 243 10.68 -19.63 -1.55
C PHE A 243 9.71 -20.01 -2.67
N ARG A 244 10.26 -20.48 -3.78
CA ARG A 244 9.50 -20.79 -5.00
C ARG A 244 8.64 -19.58 -5.45
N GLN A 245 7.34 -19.76 -5.60
CA GLN A 245 6.40 -18.72 -6.08
C GLN A 245 5.70 -17.97 -4.94
N GLY A 246 6.17 -18.11 -3.70
CA GLY A 246 5.55 -17.47 -2.55
C GLY A 246 6.55 -17.14 -1.44
N LEU A 247 6.03 -16.92 -0.26
CA LEU A 247 6.79 -16.67 0.96
C LEU A 247 6.62 -17.86 1.91
N VAL A 248 7.66 -18.15 2.65
CA VAL A 248 7.58 -18.96 3.87
C VAL A 248 7.78 -18.03 5.05
N VAL A 249 6.91 -18.13 6.03
CA VAL A 249 6.91 -17.32 7.25
C VAL A 249 7.05 -18.25 8.44
N GLY A 250 8.10 -18.06 9.21
CA GLY A 250 8.31 -18.77 10.46
C GLY A 250 7.84 -17.94 11.65
N THR A 251 7.08 -18.57 12.52
CA THR A 251 6.63 -17.99 13.79
C THR A 251 7.21 -18.77 14.97
N GLY A 252 6.98 -18.30 16.18
CA GLY A 252 7.44 -19.01 17.38
C GLY A 252 6.89 -20.44 17.55
N GLY A 253 5.80 -20.80 16.88
CA GLY A 253 5.17 -22.12 17.02
C GLY A 253 4.77 -22.81 15.71
N GLU A 254 4.76 -22.09 14.59
CA GLU A 254 4.22 -22.58 13.32
C GLU A 254 5.00 -22.02 12.12
N GLU A 255 4.97 -22.76 11.01
CA GLU A 255 5.46 -22.31 9.70
C GLU A 255 4.31 -22.24 8.69
N TRP A 256 4.29 -21.13 7.95
CA TRP A 256 3.24 -20.78 7.01
C TRP A 256 3.81 -20.55 5.61
N THR A 257 3.03 -20.89 4.59
CA THR A 257 3.25 -20.41 3.23
C THR A 257 2.23 -19.34 2.90
N ILE A 258 2.69 -18.25 2.28
CA ILE A 258 1.86 -17.21 1.68
C ILE A 258 2.06 -17.32 0.18
N GLN A 259 1.00 -17.66 -0.55
CA GLN A 259 1.07 -18.00 -1.97
C GLN A 259 -0.16 -17.49 -2.72
N GLY A 260 -0.05 -17.37 -4.05
CA GLY A 260 -1.18 -17.07 -4.93
C GLY A 260 -1.90 -18.35 -5.35
N GLY A 261 -3.24 -18.33 -5.25
CA GLY A 261 -4.06 -19.50 -5.55
C GLY A 261 -3.90 -20.66 -4.55
N GLY A 262 -4.77 -21.64 -4.64
CA GLY A 262 -4.80 -22.76 -3.68
C GLY A 262 -3.61 -23.70 -3.75
N ASP A 263 -3.04 -23.88 -4.93
CA ASP A 263 -1.91 -24.76 -5.22
C ASP A 263 -0.56 -24.03 -5.30
N GLY A 264 -0.56 -22.70 -5.23
CA GLY A 264 0.65 -21.87 -5.33
C GLY A 264 1.23 -21.76 -6.73
N SER A 265 0.47 -22.13 -7.76
CA SER A 265 0.92 -22.01 -9.17
C SER A 265 0.76 -20.60 -9.73
N GLU A 266 -0.07 -19.79 -9.10
CA GLU A 266 -0.37 -18.43 -9.54
C GLU A 266 0.59 -17.41 -8.92
N VAL A 267 0.80 -16.30 -9.64
CA VAL A 267 1.52 -15.15 -9.09
C VAL A 267 0.76 -14.60 -7.89
N LEU A 268 1.48 -14.28 -6.83
CA LEU A 268 0.93 -13.73 -5.59
C LEU A 268 0.38 -12.31 -5.82
N LYS A 269 -0.93 -12.15 -5.62
CA LYS A 269 -1.69 -10.89 -5.77
C LYS A 269 -2.58 -10.66 -4.56
N PRO A 270 -2.97 -9.41 -4.24
CA PRO A 270 -3.92 -9.15 -3.16
C PRO A 270 -5.24 -9.89 -3.27
N SER A 271 -5.73 -10.10 -4.51
CA SER A 271 -7.01 -10.76 -4.80
C SER A 271 -6.99 -12.28 -4.66
N ASN A 272 -5.80 -12.94 -4.72
CA ASN A 272 -5.70 -14.41 -4.69
C ASN A 272 -4.83 -14.95 -3.56
N VAL A 273 -4.39 -14.10 -2.63
CA VAL A 273 -3.49 -14.49 -1.55
C VAL A 273 -4.11 -15.52 -0.60
N GLN A 274 -3.34 -16.54 -0.31
CA GLN A 274 -3.67 -17.54 0.70
C GLN A 274 -2.50 -17.76 1.65
N ALA A 275 -2.78 -17.70 2.96
CA ALA A 275 -1.84 -18.05 4.01
C ALA A 275 -2.22 -19.45 4.53
N ILE A 276 -1.35 -20.42 4.32
CA ILE A 276 -1.60 -21.82 4.65
C ILE A 276 -0.56 -22.29 5.67
N ARG A 277 -1.02 -22.78 6.81
CA ARG A 277 -0.14 -23.40 7.81
C ARG A 277 0.37 -24.75 7.27
N ARG A 278 1.69 -24.92 7.28
CA ARG A 278 2.35 -26.14 6.77
C ARG A 278 2.92 -27.00 7.86
N HIS A 279 3.51 -26.41 8.89
CA HIS A 279 4.19 -27.14 9.95
C HIS A 279 3.98 -26.49 11.32
N ARG A 280 4.29 -27.23 12.41
CA ARG A 280 4.13 -26.81 13.81
C ARG A 280 5.37 -27.07 14.66
N ALA A 281 6.55 -26.83 14.11
CA ALA A 281 7.79 -26.95 14.88
C ALA A 281 8.16 -25.64 15.58
N GLY A 282 7.74 -24.54 15.01
CA GLY A 282 8.19 -23.21 15.41
C GLY A 282 9.61 -22.89 14.95
N SER A 283 9.95 -21.64 15.05
CA SER A 283 11.18 -21.08 14.53
C SER A 283 11.91 -20.19 15.53
N SER A 284 13.24 -20.21 15.51
CA SER A 284 14.09 -19.23 16.19
C SER A 284 14.13 -17.90 15.42
N ASN A 285 14.87 -16.91 15.93
CA ASN A 285 15.10 -15.64 15.22
C ASN A 285 16.19 -15.73 14.15
N ILE A 286 16.79 -16.91 13.94
CA ILE A 286 17.83 -17.12 12.94
C ILE A 286 17.17 -17.13 11.57
N GLN A 287 17.67 -16.29 10.66
CA GLN A 287 17.17 -16.24 9.28
C GLN A 287 17.34 -17.61 8.61
N PRO A 288 16.30 -18.16 7.97
CA PRO A 288 16.39 -19.44 7.30
C PRO A 288 17.32 -19.36 6.08
N ILE A 289 17.93 -20.47 5.76
CA ILE A 289 18.83 -20.61 4.63
C ILE A 289 18.10 -21.31 3.49
N GLN A 290 18.09 -20.67 2.34
CA GLN A 290 17.62 -21.27 1.11
C GLN A 290 18.76 -22.05 0.45
N THR A 291 18.52 -23.32 0.23
CA THR A 291 19.33 -24.18 -0.66
C THR A 291 18.73 -24.17 -2.07
N ARG A 292 19.19 -25.04 -2.95
CA ARG A 292 18.61 -25.15 -4.31
C ARG A 292 17.11 -25.43 -4.28
N ASP A 293 16.68 -26.41 -3.49
CA ASP A 293 15.32 -26.99 -3.57
C ASP A 293 14.58 -26.97 -2.23
N SER A 294 15.25 -26.54 -1.16
CA SER A 294 14.69 -26.53 0.19
C SER A 294 15.04 -25.26 0.98
N LEU A 295 14.33 -25.06 2.08
CA LEU A 295 14.57 -24.00 3.05
C LEU A 295 14.90 -24.64 4.39
N LEU A 296 16.04 -24.27 4.99
CA LEU A 296 16.50 -24.78 6.27
C LEU A 296 16.29 -23.75 7.36
N TRP A 297 15.65 -24.10 8.46
CA TRP A 297 15.49 -23.22 9.62
C TRP A 297 15.78 -23.92 10.94
N VAL A 298 16.06 -23.11 11.95
CA VAL A 298 16.39 -23.56 13.29
C VAL A 298 15.14 -23.46 14.19
N SER A 299 14.90 -24.51 14.98
CA SER A 299 13.81 -24.59 15.96
C SER A 299 13.90 -23.50 17.04
N PRO A 300 12.83 -23.21 17.80
CA PRO A 300 12.85 -22.20 18.87
C PRO A 300 13.87 -22.49 19.96
N THR A 301 14.16 -23.77 20.20
CA THR A 301 15.17 -24.18 21.19
C THR A 301 16.61 -24.07 20.71
N GLY A 302 16.82 -23.78 19.43
CA GLY A 302 18.16 -23.75 18.82
C GLY A 302 18.77 -25.14 18.55
N ARG A 303 18.09 -26.22 18.91
CA ARG A 303 18.70 -27.58 18.90
C ARG A 303 18.44 -28.37 17.64
N LYS A 304 17.40 -27.98 16.88
CA LYS A 304 16.98 -28.74 15.70
C LYS A 304 17.04 -27.87 14.46
N VAL A 305 17.43 -28.49 13.36
CA VAL A 305 17.36 -27.92 12.01
C VAL A 305 16.33 -28.70 11.22
N PHE A 306 15.34 -28.00 10.68
CA PHE A 306 14.32 -28.57 9.84
C PHE A 306 14.58 -28.21 8.37
N GLU A 307 14.24 -29.12 7.47
CA GLU A 307 14.33 -28.93 6.04
C GLU A 307 12.93 -28.82 5.44
N PHE A 308 12.53 -27.66 4.98
CA PHE A 308 11.25 -27.45 4.30
C PHE A 308 11.42 -27.72 2.82
N ALA A 309 10.85 -28.79 2.33
CA ALA A 309 10.88 -29.18 0.93
C ALA A 309 9.50 -29.65 0.46
N TYR A 310 9.22 -29.42 -0.81
CA TYR A 310 8.04 -29.99 -1.44
C TYR A 310 8.34 -31.39 -1.92
N VAL A 311 7.57 -32.36 -1.44
CA VAL A 311 7.69 -33.78 -1.80
C VAL A 311 6.59 -34.16 -2.79
N PHE A 312 6.99 -34.27 -4.05
CA PHE A 312 6.06 -34.54 -5.15
C PHE A 312 5.26 -35.84 -4.97
N THR A 313 5.86 -36.85 -4.35
CA THR A 313 5.19 -38.15 -4.12
C THR A 313 3.97 -38.04 -3.22
N ASN A 314 4.01 -37.08 -2.27
CA ASN A 314 2.94 -36.91 -1.28
C ASN A 314 2.10 -35.68 -1.59
N ASP A 315 2.46 -34.92 -2.64
CA ASP A 315 1.86 -33.63 -3.00
C ASP A 315 1.76 -32.68 -1.78
N ALA A 316 2.83 -32.66 -1.01
CA ALA A 316 2.86 -31.92 0.25
C ALA A 316 4.23 -31.32 0.55
N TYR A 317 4.22 -30.27 1.36
CA TYR A 317 5.44 -29.78 1.99
C TYR A 317 5.73 -30.61 3.24
N GLU A 318 6.93 -31.12 3.33
CA GLU A 318 7.44 -31.87 4.49
C GLU A 318 8.55 -31.08 5.16
N ALA A 319 8.76 -31.34 6.46
CA ALA A 319 9.78 -30.68 7.24
C ALA A 319 10.49 -31.69 8.20
N PRO A 320 11.28 -32.63 7.66
CA PRO A 320 12.04 -33.56 8.49
C PRO A 320 13.09 -32.84 9.33
N ASP A 321 13.35 -33.38 10.53
CA ASP A 321 14.43 -32.99 11.42
C ASP A 321 15.77 -33.54 10.90
N MET A 322 16.65 -32.66 10.43
CA MET A 322 17.96 -33.00 9.90
C MET A 322 18.96 -33.35 10.99
N THR A 323 18.70 -32.94 12.22
CA THR A 323 19.61 -33.13 13.37
C THR A 323 19.29 -34.35 14.22
N MET A 324 18.28 -35.16 13.84
CA MET A 324 17.82 -36.32 14.62
C MET A 324 18.93 -37.29 15.03
N ARG A 325 19.97 -37.42 14.22
CA ARG A 325 21.13 -38.31 14.50
C ARG A 325 22.32 -37.62 15.16
N THR A 326 22.24 -36.33 15.37
CA THR A 326 23.36 -35.49 15.82
C THR A 326 22.97 -34.52 16.94
N GLU A 327 21.94 -34.86 17.71
CA GLU A 327 21.40 -34.00 18.78
C GLU A 327 22.44 -33.57 19.81
N SER A 328 23.48 -34.39 20.03
CA SER A 328 24.59 -34.06 20.95
C SER A 328 25.48 -32.92 20.45
N ILE A 329 25.57 -32.71 19.13
CA ILE A 329 26.39 -31.63 18.55
C ILE A 329 25.68 -30.28 18.71
N THR A 330 24.37 -30.27 18.69
CA THR A 330 23.54 -29.05 18.78
C THR A 330 22.97 -28.83 20.20
N GLU A 331 23.49 -29.54 21.21
CA GLU A 331 22.95 -29.49 22.59
C GLU A 331 23.01 -28.09 23.19
N SER A 332 24.09 -27.36 22.95
CA SER A 332 24.30 -25.97 23.42
C SER A 332 23.44 -24.94 22.67
N GLY A 333 22.85 -25.33 21.59
CA GLY A 333 22.00 -24.45 20.74
C GLY A 333 22.79 -23.78 19.62
N ILE A 334 22.15 -23.67 18.45
CA ILE A 334 22.69 -22.99 17.28
C ILE A 334 22.40 -21.49 17.42
N MET A 335 23.44 -20.69 17.23
CA MET A 335 23.40 -19.22 17.32
C MET A 335 23.40 -18.55 15.97
N ALA A 336 24.02 -19.17 14.97
CA ALA A 336 24.09 -18.65 13.61
C ALA A 336 24.26 -19.77 12.61
N THR A 337 23.80 -19.56 11.38
CA THR A 337 23.96 -20.50 10.27
C THR A 337 24.45 -19.78 9.03
N ALA A 338 25.22 -20.49 8.20
CA ALA A 338 25.68 -20.04 6.90
C ALA A 338 25.67 -21.19 5.91
N TYR A 339 25.50 -20.91 4.62
CA TYR A 339 25.45 -21.92 3.58
C TYR A 339 26.56 -21.70 2.57
N GLN A 340 27.30 -22.75 2.31
CA GLN A 340 28.30 -22.85 1.27
C GLN A 340 27.72 -23.69 0.13
N SER A 341 27.68 -23.14 -1.09
CA SER A 341 27.16 -23.85 -2.26
C SER A 341 28.26 -24.64 -2.98
N GLU A 342 29.50 -24.17 -2.97
CA GLU A 342 30.64 -24.73 -3.68
C GLU A 342 31.88 -24.84 -2.78
N PRO A 343 32.75 -25.82 -2.97
CA PRO A 343 32.68 -26.93 -3.92
C PRO A 343 31.60 -27.96 -3.57
N ASP A 344 31.25 -28.09 -2.29
CA ASP A 344 30.22 -28.99 -1.80
C ASP A 344 29.14 -28.21 -1.05
N PRO A 345 27.87 -28.58 -1.13
CA PRO A 345 26.80 -27.93 -0.40
C PRO A 345 26.87 -28.26 1.09
N ILE A 346 27.30 -27.31 1.91
CA ILE A 346 27.48 -27.46 3.35
C ILE A 346 26.72 -26.40 4.12
N LEU A 347 25.93 -26.83 5.10
CA LEU A 347 25.35 -25.96 6.12
C LEU A 347 26.35 -25.86 7.28
N TRP A 348 26.87 -24.66 7.49
CA TRP A 348 27.67 -24.33 8.66
C TRP A 348 26.78 -23.85 9.78
N ALA A 349 26.96 -24.37 10.97
CA ALA A 349 26.25 -23.92 12.16
C ALA A 349 27.25 -23.57 13.28
N VAL A 350 27.02 -22.44 13.93
CA VAL A 350 27.80 -22.03 15.11
C VAL A 350 26.96 -22.30 16.34
N THR A 351 27.49 -23.03 17.29
CA THR A 351 26.90 -23.34 18.58
C THR A 351 27.33 -22.37 19.67
N ALA A 352 26.65 -22.38 20.82
CA ALA A 352 26.91 -21.43 21.89
C ALA A 352 28.20 -21.74 22.73
N ASP A 353 28.82 -22.91 22.56
CA ASP A 353 30.05 -23.40 23.26
C ASP A 353 31.23 -23.65 22.34
#